data_aa7bdb97a57cb03124c4d9734de9e734
#
_entry.id   aa7bdb97a57cb03124c4d9734de9e734
#
_cell.length_a   1.000
_cell.length_b   1.000
_cell.length_c   1.000
_cell.angle_alpha   90.00
_cell.angle_beta   90.00
_cell.angle_gamma   90.00
#
_symmetry.space_group_name_H-M   'P 1'
#
loop_
_entity.id
_entity.type
_entity.pdbx_description
1 polymer ?
#
loop_
_entity_poly.entity_id
_entity_poly.type
_entity_poly.pdbx_seq_one_letter_code
_entity_poly.pdbx_strand_id
1 'polypeptide(L)'
;NRYLAAPEIKANETLVIADRYAYFNIPSWKGAGVAVPVFSLKSEKSFGVGDFGDLKRMVDWAVSTNQKVVQILPINDTTMTHTWTDSYPYNSISIYAFHPMYADLKQMGNLKDKETAATFNQKQKELNALSAIDYEAVNRVKWEYFHQIFKQEGEKVLASKAFRSFFEANKDWLQPYAAFSYLRDLYHTPNFREWPQYSEYNAQEIEELCRP
;
A
#
# COMPACT_ATOMS: atom_id res chain seq x y z
N ASN A 1 36.77 -22.47 11.89
CA ASN A 1 36.02 -21.34 11.28
C ASN A 1 36.88 -20.75 10.17
N ARG A 2 36.48 -20.92 8.91
CA ARG A 2 37.13 -20.28 7.76
C ARG A 2 36.21 -19.22 7.24
N TYR A 3 36.70 -17.99 7.12
CA TYR A 3 36.00 -16.89 6.46
C TYR A 3 36.63 -16.72 5.09
N LEU A 4 35.79 -16.63 4.06
CA LEU A 4 36.18 -16.28 2.70
C LEU A 4 35.63 -14.89 2.43
N ALA A 5 36.54 -13.91 2.30
CA ALA A 5 36.20 -12.60 1.86
C ALA A 5 36.19 -12.56 0.31
N ALA A 6 35.17 -11.97 -0.30
CA ALA A 6 35.08 -11.85 -1.76
C ALA A 6 36.31 -11.24 -2.43
N PRO A 7 37.08 -10.32 -1.80
CA PRO A 7 38.33 -9.80 -2.38
C PRO A 7 39.47 -10.80 -2.48
N GLU A 8 39.38 -11.92 -1.76
CA GLU A 8 40.42 -12.97 -1.78
C GLU A 8 40.24 -13.99 -2.91
N ILE A 9 39.12 -13.90 -3.63
CA ILE A 9 38.80 -14.80 -4.76
C ILE A 9 39.13 -14.03 -6.06
N LYS A 10 40.13 -14.48 -6.79
CA LYS A 10 40.51 -13.90 -8.08
C LYS A 10 39.58 -14.39 -9.19
N ALA A 11 39.35 -13.55 -10.20
CA ALA A 11 38.61 -13.96 -11.38
C ALA A 11 39.30 -15.20 -12.04
N ASN A 12 38.48 -16.23 -12.37
CA ASN A 12 38.90 -17.50 -12.93
C ASN A 12 39.65 -18.47 -11.97
N GLU A 13 39.61 -18.21 -10.66
CA GLU A 13 40.02 -19.21 -9.66
C GLU A 13 38.83 -20.06 -9.22
N THR A 14 39.06 -21.36 -9.15
CA THR A 14 38.10 -22.30 -8.56
C THR A 14 38.58 -22.68 -7.16
N LEU A 15 37.85 -22.25 -6.16
CA LEU A 15 38.11 -22.65 -4.78
C LEU A 15 37.29 -23.90 -4.43
N VAL A 16 37.96 -24.99 -4.21
CA VAL A 16 37.31 -26.24 -3.73
C VAL A 16 37.44 -26.31 -2.22
N ILE A 17 36.32 -26.19 -1.52
CA ILE A 17 36.27 -26.36 -0.06
C ILE A 17 35.74 -27.76 0.24
N ALA A 18 36.64 -28.63 0.70
CA ALA A 18 36.31 -30.00 1.13
C ALA A 18 35.91 -30.01 2.61
N ASP A 19 34.89 -29.23 2.95
CA ASP A 19 34.32 -29.18 4.31
C ASP A 19 32.97 -29.88 4.35
N ARG A 20 32.75 -30.70 5.37
CA ARG A 20 31.48 -31.41 5.55
C ARG A 20 30.37 -30.52 6.08
N TYR A 21 30.69 -29.36 6.60
CA TYR A 21 29.73 -28.42 7.23
C TYR A 21 30.00 -26.98 6.83
N ALA A 22 28.98 -26.29 6.34
CA ALA A 22 29.00 -24.83 6.22
C ALA A 22 28.58 -24.23 7.57
N TYR A 23 29.47 -23.47 8.20
CA TYR A 23 29.17 -22.76 9.43
C TYR A 23 28.90 -21.28 9.12
N PHE A 24 27.65 -20.86 9.32
CA PHE A 24 27.27 -19.46 9.20
C PHE A 24 27.36 -18.81 10.57
N ASN A 25 28.31 -17.90 10.75
CA ASN A 25 28.38 -17.09 11.97
C ASN A 25 27.30 -16.02 11.96
N ILE A 26 26.06 -16.45 12.17
CA ILE A 26 24.94 -15.54 12.34
C ILE A 26 24.98 -15.06 13.80
N PRO A 27 25.08 -13.76 14.07
CA PRO A 27 24.97 -13.25 15.43
C PRO A 27 23.68 -13.78 16.04
N SER A 28 23.77 -14.34 17.25
CA SER A 28 22.63 -14.93 17.94
C SER A 28 21.66 -13.82 18.38
N TRP A 29 20.81 -13.39 17.46
CA TRP A 29 19.72 -12.48 17.77
C TRP A 29 18.54 -13.29 18.33
N LYS A 30 18.00 -12.82 19.46
CA LYS A 30 16.78 -13.38 20.05
C LYS A 30 15.75 -12.27 20.17
N GLY A 31 14.56 -12.51 19.67
CA GLY A 31 13.45 -11.57 19.76
C GLY A 31 12.13 -12.30 19.64
N ALA A 32 11.11 -11.74 20.28
CA ALA A 32 9.71 -12.11 20.08
C ALA A 32 9.01 -11.05 19.25
N GLY A 33 7.95 -11.43 18.57
CA GLY A 33 7.13 -10.53 17.79
C GLY A 33 5.79 -11.14 17.43
N VAL A 34 5.00 -10.40 16.72
CA VAL A 34 3.68 -10.83 16.21
C VAL A 34 3.64 -10.77 14.70
N ALA A 35 2.91 -11.72 14.12
CA ALA A 35 2.53 -11.70 12.71
C ALA A 35 1.04 -11.37 12.62
N VAL A 36 0.68 -10.26 11.95
CA VAL A 36 -0.70 -9.80 11.89
C VAL A 36 -0.95 -9.06 10.58
N PRO A 37 -2.03 -9.37 9.85
CA PRO A 37 -2.40 -8.58 8.67
C PRO A 37 -2.94 -7.21 9.09
N VAL A 38 -2.61 -6.15 8.33
CA VAL A 38 -3.05 -4.79 8.65
C VAL A 38 -4.58 -4.70 8.69
N PHE A 39 -5.28 -5.36 7.77
CA PHE A 39 -6.75 -5.32 7.72
C PHE A 39 -7.42 -5.85 9.00
N SER A 40 -6.75 -6.69 9.78
CA SER A 40 -7.30 -7.25 11.04
C SER A 40 -7.08 -6.35 12.26
N LEU A 41 -6.29 -5.27 12.15
CA LEU A 41 -5.99 -4.33 13.24
C LEU A 41 -7.13 -3.35 13.54
N LYS A 42 -8.37 -3.73 13.27
CA LYS A 42 -9.55 -2.87 13.43
C LYS A 42 -9.68 -2.32 14.85
N SER A 43 -9.83 -1.00 14.96
CA SER A 43 -10.07 -0.24 16.19
C SER A 43 -11.28 0.66 16.07
N GLU A 44 -11.65 1.35 17.14
CA GLU A 44 -12.74 2.36 17.11
C GLU A 44 -12.47 3.52 16.14
N LYS A 45 -11.20 3.75 15.76
CA LYS A 45 -10.80 4.83 14.84
C LYS A 45 -10.77 4.41 13.38
N SER A 46 -10.85 3.12 13.11
CA SER A 46 -10.86 2.56 11.75
C SER A 46 -12.17 2.82 11.03
N PHE A 47 -12.19 2.60 9.71
CA PHE A 47 -13.41 2.58 8.89
C PHE A 47 -13.74 1.15 8.44
N GLY A 48 -14.09 0.29 9.39
CA GLY A 48 -14.48 -1.10 9.15
C GLY A 48 -13.34 -2.08 8.87
N VAL A 49 -12.13 -1.58 8.63
CA VAL A 49 -10.91 -2.35 8.34
C VAL A 49 -9.74 -1.69 9.03
N GLY A 50 -8.73 -2.47 9.46
CA GLY A 50 -7.48 -1.92 9.98
C GLY A 50 -6.73 -1.12 8.91
N ASP A 51 -6.12 -0.02 9.31
CA ASP A 51 -5.42 0.93 8.44
C ASP A 51 -4.02 1.29 8.96
N PHE A 52 -3.33 2.22 8.27
CA PHE A 52 -1.99 2.65 8.68
C PHE A 52 -1.96 3.36 10.04
N GLY A 53 -3.05 3.98 10.46
CA GLY A 53 -3.18 4.52 11.81
C GLY A 53 -3.26 3.41 12.87
N ASP A 54 -3.94 2.31 12.54
CA ASP A 54 -3.99 1.10 13.39
C ASP A 54 -2.62 0.41 13.44
N LEU A 55 -1.91 0.32 12.29
CA LEU A 55 -0.56 -0.23 12.25
C LEU A 55 0.40 0.58 13.13
N LYS A 56 0.31 1.91 13.11
CA LYS A 56 1.12 2.75 14.00
C LYS A 56 0.86 2.43 15.48
N ARG A 57 -0.42 2.31 15.86
CA ARG A 57 -0.80 1.92 17.24
C ARG A 57 -0.30 0.53 17.61
N MET A 58 -0.31 -0.41 16.65
CA MET A 58 0.26 -1.76 16.84
C MET A 58 1.76 -1.72 17.08
N VAL A 59 2.49 -0.85 16.37
CA VAL A 59 3.94 -0.65 16.60
C VAL A 59 4.18 -0.06 18.00
N ASP A 60 3.40 0.95 18.41
CA ASP A 60 3.50 1.55 19.75
C ASP A 60 3.24 0.50 20.85
N TRP A 61 2.24 -0.37 20.65
CA TRP A 61 1.98 -1.50 21.54
C TRP A 61 3.16 -2.49 21.57
N ALA A 62 3.71 -2.85 20.43
CA ALA A 62 4.85 -3.76 20.32
C ALA A 62 6.07 -3.21 21.09
N VAL A 63 6.33 -1.91 20.98
CA VAL A 63 7.39 -1.23 21.76
C VAL A 63 7.10 -1.32 23.25
N SER A 64 5.88 -1.02 23.69
CA SER A 64 5.48 -1.03 25.12
C SER A 64 5.58 -2.41 25.75
N THR A 65 5.42 -3.46 24.96
CA THR A 65 5.52 -4.88 25.39
C THR A 65 6.89 -5.51 25.11
N ASN A 66 7.88 -4.68 24.73
CA ASN A 66 9.26 -5.11 24.43
C ASN A 66 9.34 -6.14 23.26
N GLN A 67 8.38 -6.14 22.36
CA GLN A 67 8.44 -6.91 21.14
C GLN A 67 9.50 -6.34 20.19
N LYS A 68 10.13 -7.18 19.38
CA LYS A 68 11.23 -6.78 18.48
C LYS A 68 10.82 -6.81 17.01
N VAL A 69 9.74 -7.49 16.68
CA VAL A 69 9.25 -7.66 15.30
C VAL A 69 7.74 -7.53 15.24
N VAL A 70 7.26 -6.79 14.27
CA VAL A 70 5.89 -6.85 13.78
C VAL A 70 5.96 -7.29 12.33
N GLN A 71 5.45 -8.47 12.02
CA GLN A 71 5.33 -8.97 10.64
C GLN A 71 3.93 -8.68 10.14
N ILE A 72 3.83 -8.09 8.96
CA ILE A 72 2.55 -7.84 8.28
C ILE A 72 2.48 -8.62 6.97
N LEU A 73 1.28 -8.82 6.46
CA LEU A 73 1.08 -9.28 5.08
C LEU A 73 1.35 -8.13 4.10
N PRO A 74 1.53 -8.43 2.79
CA PRO A 74 1.69 -7.38 1.78
C PRO A 74 0.57 -6.35 1.85
N ILE A 75 0.94 -5.09 1.68
CA ILE A 75 0.04 -3.93 1.77
C ILE A 75 -0.07 -3.18 0.44
N ASN A 76 0.53 -3.73 -0.60
CA ASN A 76 0.51 -3.16 -1.92
C ASN A 76 -0.89 -3.18 -2.53
N ASP A 77 -1.11 -2.32 -3.52
CA ASP A 77 -2.41 -2.21 -4.17
C ASP A 77 -2.74 -3.46 -4.99
N THR A 78 -3.90 -4.02 -4.71
CA THR A 78 -4.48 -5.21 -5.35
C THR A 78 -5.80 -4.89 -6.05
N THR A 79 -6.12 -3.60 -6.23
CA THR A 79 -7.40 -3.16 -6.80
C THR A 79 -7.48 -3.52 -8.27
N MET A 80 -8.30 -4.51 -8.61
CA MET A 80 -8.55 -4.95 -9.99
C MET A 80 -10.00 -4.82 -10.40
N THR A 81 -10.93 -5.23 -9.54
CA THR A 81 -12.36 -5.39 -9.86
C THR A 81 -13.28 -4.57 -8.98
N HIS A 82 -12.75 -3.93 -7.96
CA HIS A 82 -13.50 -3.25 -6.88
C HIS A 82 -14.45 -4.19 -6.10
N THR A 83 -14.20 -5.50 -6.15
CA THR A 83 -14.94 -6.50 -5.39
C THR A 83 -14.13 -6.98 -4.17
N TRP A 84 -14.76 -7.80 -3.32
CA TRP A 84 -14.10 -8.38 -2.16
C TRP A 84 -12.83 -9.18 -2.50
N THR A 85 -12.70 -9.68 -3.74
CA THR A 85 -11.52 -10.41 -4.21
C THR A 85 -10.24 -9.58 -4.18
N ASP A 86 -10.37 -8.26 -4.28
CA ASP A 86 -9.24 -7.33 -4.21
C ASP A 86 -8.64 -7.23 -2.78
N SER A 87 -9.28 -7.84 -1.78
CA SER A 87 -8.72 -7.95 -0.42
C SER A 87 -7.60 -8.99 -0.31
N TYR A 88 -7.38 -9.82 -1.34
CA TYR A 88 -6.32 -10.82 -1.33
C TYR A 88 -4.93 -10.18 -1.51
N PRO A 89 -4.05 -10.19 -0.49
CA PRO A 89 -2.88 -9.30 -0.44
C PRO A 89 -1.74 -9.71 -1.38
N TYR A 90 -1.81 -10.91 -1.98
CA TYR A 90 -0.71 -11.45 -2.79
C TYR A 90 -0.87 -11.23 -4.30
N ASN A 91 -1.94 -10.54 -4.73
CA ASN A 91 -2.22 -10.27 -6.14
C ASN A 91 -2.09 -8.78 -6.47
N SER A 92 -0.92 -8.20 -6.15
CA SER A 92 -0.70 -6.77 -6.30
C SER A 92 -0.51 -6.35 -7.76
N ILE A 93 -1.09 -5.21 -8.11
CA ILE A 93 -0.92 -4.54 -9.41
C ILE A 93 0.30 -3.63 -9.43
N SER A 94 0.87 -3.31 -8.27
CA SER A 94 2.04 -2.46 -8.14
C SER A 94 2.87 -2.88 -6.94
N ILE A 95 4.20 -2.86 -7.10
CA ILE A 95 5.15 -3.06 -5.99
C ILE A 95 5.44 -1.76 -5.23
N TYR A 96 4.99 -0.61 -5.74
CA TYR A 96 5.24 0.70 -5.16
C TYR A 96 4.01 1.30 -4.49
N ALA A 97 2.84 1.17 -5.11
CA ALA A 97 1.61 1.74 -4.59
C ALA A 97 1.02 0.88 -3.45
N PHE A 98 0.52 1.54 -2.42
CA PHE A 98 -0.19 0.88 -1.33
C PHE A 98 -1.69 0.83 -1.61
N HIS A 99 -2.34 -0.22 -1.12
CA HIS A 99 -3.78 -0.38 -1.30
C HIS A 99 -4.54 0.77 -0.60
N PRO A 100 -5.41 1.49 -1.32
CA PRO A 100 -6.14 2.64 -0.78
C PRO A 100 -6.98 2.33 0.47
N MET A 101 -7.44 1.07 0.63
CA MET A 101 -8.20 0.70 1.82
C MET A 101 -7.43 0.84 3.14
N TYR A 102 -6.09 0.86 3.10
CA TYR A 102 -5.25 1.05 4.29
C TYR A 102 -5.01 2.51 4.65
N ALA A 103 -5.50 3.46 3.86
CA ALA A 103 -5.36 4.87 4.19
C ALA A 103 -6.12 5.22 5.48
N ASP A 104 -5.43 5.92 6.41
CA ASP A 104 -6.06 6.54 7.57
C ASP A 104 -6.73 7.85 7.14
N LEU A 105 -8.06 7.84 7.00
CA LEU A 105 -8.82 8.98 6.50
C LEU A 105 -8.63 10.24 7.35
N LYS A 106 -8.37 10.09 8.66
CA LYS A 106 -8.15 11.23 9.57
C LYS A 106 -6.84 11.96 9.29
N GLN A 107 -5.84 11.24 8.78
CA GLN A 107 -4.55 11.84 8.39
C GLN A 107 -4.63 12.56 7.04
N MET A 108 -5.64 12.31 6.23
CA MET A 108 -5.83 12.98 4.94
C MET A 108 -6.46 14.38 5.09
N GLY A 109 -7.01 14.69 6.26
CA GLY A 109 -7.67 15.97 6.55
C GLY A 109 -9.13 15.80 6.95
N ASN A 110 -9.70 16.88 7.46
CA ASN A 110 -11.10 16.90 7.90
C ASN A 110 -11.99 17.53 6.83
N LEU A 111 -13.16 16.94 6.62
CA LEU A 111 -14.19 17.53 5.77
C LEU A 111 -14.74 18.81 6.43
N LYS A 112 -14.81 19.91 5.67
CA LYS A 112 -15.29 21.21 6.15
C LYS A 112 -16.81 21.27 6.28
N ASP A 113 -17.50 20.56 5.38
CA ASP A 113 -18.95 20.46 5.43
C ASP A 113 -19.37 19.53 6.58
N LYS A 114 -20.12 20.09 7.53
CA LYS A 114 -20.53 19.39 8.76
C LYS A 114 -21.50 18.24 8.51
N GLU A 115 -22.37 18.35 7.55
CA GLU A 115 -23.36 17.33 7.21
C GLU A 115 -22.66 16.13 6.57
N THR A 116 -21.80 16.38 5.59
CA THR A 116 -20.94 15.36 4.98
C THR A 116 -20.05 14.68 6.02
N ALA A 117 -19.40 15.44 6.89
CA ALA A 117 -18.57 14.89 7.96
C ALA A 117 -19.38 14.00 8.93
N ALA A 118 -20.60 14.41 9.30
CA ALA A 118 -21.49 13.63 10.14
C ALA A 118 -21.89 12.30 9.46
N THR A 119 -22.17 12.34 8.16
CA THR A 119 -22.49 11.15 7.35
C THR A 119 -21.33 10.15 7.37
N PHE A 120 -20.08 10.61 7.16
CA PHE A 120 -18.92 9.72 7.23
C PHE A 120 -18.68 9.17 8.65
N ASN A 121 -18.90 9.96 9.69
CA ASN A 121 -18.82 9.47 11.06
C ASN A 121 -19.87 8.39 11.37
N GLN A 122 -21.05 8.49 10.79
CA GLN A 122 -22.09 7.47 10.92
C GLN A 122 -21.68 6.19 10.15
N LYS A 123 -21.24 6.32 8.89
CA LYS A 123 -20.71 5.19 8.10
C LYS A 123 -19.55 4.47 8.81
N GLN A 124 -18.65 5.23 9.47
CA GLN A 124 -17.57 4.67 10.29
C GLN A 124 -18.10 3.76 11.39
N LYS A 125 -19.10 4.22 12.15
CA LYS A 125 -19.71 3.44 13.24
C LYS A 125 -20.37 2.17 12.71
N GLU A 126 -21.12 2.28 11.62
CA GLU A 126 -21.81 1.16 10.97
C GLU A 126 -20.84 0.09 10.51
N LEU A 127 -19.79 0.47 9.76
CA LEU A 127 -18.76 -0.45 9.29
C LEU A 127 -17.98 -1.09 10.43
N ASN A 128 -17.67 -0.33 11.50
CA ASN A 128 -16.99 -0.86 12.66
C ASN A 128 -17.84 -1.83 13.50
N ALA A 129 -19.17 -1.71 13.45
CA ALA A 129 -20.09 -2.59 14.16
C ALA A 129 -20.26 -3.96 13.48
N LEU A 130 -19.84 -4.12 12.24
CA LEU A 130 -19.94 -5.38 11.52
C LEU A 130 -19.05 -6.46 12.16
N SER A 131 -19.57 -7.67 12.26
CA SER A 131 -18.84 -8.85 12.77
C SER A 131 -17.76 -9.34 11.80
N ALA A 132 -17.93 -9.10 10.51
CA ALA A 132 -16.97 -9.37 9.45
C ALA A 132 -16.71 -8.11 8.64
N ILE A 133 -15.53 -8.04 7.99
CA ILE A 133 -15.19 -6.90 7.15
C ILE A 133 -15.98 -6.96 5.85
N ASP A 134 -16.75 -5.91 5.56
CA ASP A 134 -17.34 -5.68 4.25
C ASP A 134 -16.34 -4.85 3.40
N TYR A 135 -15.47 -5.54 2.67
CA TYR A 135 -14.41 -4.91 1.89
C TYR A 135 -14.95 -3.97 0.80
N GLU A 136 -16.07 -4.33 0.18
CA GLU A 136 -16.67 -3.51 -0.88
C GLU A 136 -17.26 -2.21 -0.30
N ALA A 137 -17.97 -2.30 0.81
CA ALA A 137 -18.50 -1.12 1.49
C ALA A 137 -17.38 -0.22 2.04
N VAL A 138 -16.32 -0.81 2.62
CA VAL A 138 -15.13 -0.07 3.08
C VAL A 138 -14.48 0.68 1.93
N ASN A 139 -14.19 0.01 0.82
CA ASN A 139 -13.56 0.63 -0.34
C ASN A 139 -14.41 1.76 -0.90
N ARG A 140 -15.71 1.52 -1.10
CA ARG A 140 -16.64 2.54 -1.59
C ARG A 140 -16.65 3.78 -0.70
N VAL A 141 -16.77 3.62 0.62
CA VAL A 141 -16.78 4.74 1.56
C VAL A 141 -15.46 5.50 1.57
N LYS A 142 -14.31 4.80 1.52
CA LYS A 142 -13.00 5.44 1.47
C LYS A 142 -12.79 6.21 0.16
N TRP A 143 -13.20 5.67 -0.97
CA TRP A 143 -13.15 6.37 -2.26
C TRP A 143 -14.06 7.61 -2.29
N GLU A 144 -15.27 7.53 -1.73
CA GLU A 144 -16.14 8.70 -1.56
C GLU A 144 -15.43 9.79 -0.72
N TYR A 145 -14.75 9.40 0.37
CA TYR A 145 -14.00 10.33 1.20
C TYR A 145 -12.84 10.97 0.44
N PHE A 146 -12.06 10.19 -0.32
CA PHE A 146 -10.96 10.70 -1.14
C PHE A 146 -11.45 11.74 -2.15
N HIS A 147 -12.56 11.49 -2.81
CA HIS A 147 -13.16 12.46 -3.73
C HIS A 147 -13.58 13.76 -3.03
N GLN A 148 -14.16 13.68 -1.83
CA GLN A 148 -14.54 14.88 -1.08
C GLN A 148 -13.33 15.69 -0.62
N ILE A 149 -12.30 15.05 -0.09
CA ILE A 149 -11.05 15.72 0.30
C ILE A 149 -10.34 16.29 -0.93
N PHE A 150 -10.32 15.56 -2.05
CA PHE A 150 -9.70 16.07 -3.28
C PHE A 150 -10.42 17.32 -3.81
N LYS A 151 -11.75 17.33 -3.82
CA LYS A 151 -12.52 18.53 -4.18
C LYS A 151 -12.20 19.71 -3.26
N GLN A 152 -11.96 19.45 -1.98
CA GLN A 152 -11.73 20.48 -0.98
C GLN A 152 -10.29 21.03 -0.98
N GLU A 153 -9.30 20.18 -1.15
CA GLU A 153 -7.87 20.51 -0.93
C GLU A 153 -6.97 20.19 -2.15
N GLY A 154 -7.51 19.57 -3.19
CA GLY A 154 -6.73 19.02 -4.31
C GLY A 154 -5.86 20.07 -4.99
N GLU A 155 -6.42 21.21 -5.37
CA GLU A 155 -5.65 22.30 -6.02
C GLU A 155 -4.47 22.76 -5.15
N LYS A 156 -4.72 22.96 -3.84
CA LYS A 156 -3.69 23.37 -2.90
C LYS A 156 -2.60 22.32 -2.74
N VAL A 157 -2.98 21.04 -2.66
CA VAL A 157 -2.05 19.93 -2.53
C VAL A 157 -1.19 19.79 -3.79
N LEU A 158 -1.81 19.78 -4.97
CA LEU A 158 -1.11 19.69 -6.26
C LEU A 158 -0.15 20.86 -6.49
N ALA A 159 -0.51 22.08 -6.03
CA ALA A 159 0.36 23.24 -6.09
C ALA A 159 1.49 23.23 -5.05
N SER A 160 1.44 22.34 -4.06
CA SER A 160 2.42 22.33 -2.97
C SER A 160 3.81 21.85 -3.43
N LYS A 161 4.86 22.43 -2.80
CA LYS A 161 6.24 21.97 -3.04
C LYS A 161 6.43 20.49 -2.66
N ALA A 162 5.77 20.04 -1.59
CA ALA A 162 5.86 18.65 -1.13
C ALA A 162 5.34 17.68 -2.18
N PHE A 163 4.15 17.95 -2.75
CA PHE A 163 3.60 17.11 -3.81
C PHE A 163 4.47 17.12 -5.07
N ARG A 164 4.92 18.28 -5.51
CA ARG A 164 5.78 18.39 -6.70
C ARG A 164 7.09 17.61 -6.52
N SER A 165 7.73 17.74 -5.35
CA SER A 165 8.96 16.98 -5.07
C SER A 165 8.70 15.47 -5.02
N PHE A 166 7.57 15.04 -4.44
CA PHE A 166 7.16 13.64 -4.44
C PHE A 166 6.90 13.14 -5.86
N PHE A 167 6.14 13.89 -6.66
CA PHE A 167 5.82 13.54 -8.04
C PHE A 167 7.09 13.37 -8.88
N GLU A 168 8.00 14.36 -8.87
CA GLU A 168 9.25 14.29 -9.63
C GLU A 168 10.13 13.10 -9.23
N ALA A 169 10.17 12.76 -7.94
CA ALA A 169 10.94 11.63 -7.45
C ALA A 169 10.31 10.25 -7.79
N ASN A 170 9.05 10.22 -8.16
CA ASN A 170 8.28 8.97 -8.30
C ASN A 170 7.56 8.83 -9.65
N LYS A 171 7.66 9.80 -10.56
CA LYS A 171 6.89 9.84 -11.80
C LYS A 171 7.04 8.60 -12.68
N ASP A 172 8.20 7.97 -12.66
CA ASP A 172 8.51 6.80 -13.49
C ASP A 172 7.58 5.60 -13.22
N TRP A 173 7.13 5.46 -11.98
CA TRP A 173 6.16 4.43 -11.62
C TRP A 173 4.75 4.98 -11.37
N LEU A 174 4.65 6.22 -10.89
CA LEU A 174 3.38 6.82 -10.48
C LEU A 174 2.48 7.14 -11.69
N GLN A 175 3.03 7.66 -12.78
CA GLN A 175 2.26 7.95 -13.98
C GLN A 175 1.69 6.69 -14.64
N PRO A 176 2.48 5.63 -14.93
CA PRO A 176 1.92 4.38 -15.43
C PRO A 176 0.89 3.75 -14.49
N TYR A 177 1.11 3.80 -13.18
CA TYR A 177 0.17 3.29 -12.20
C TYR A 177 -1.15 4.07 -12.21
N ALA A 178 -1.09 5.40 -12.24
CA ALA A 178 -2.28 6.26 -12.30
C ALA A 178 -3.05 6.06 -13.61
N ALA A 179 -2.35 6.01 -14.74
CA ALA A 179 -2.93 5.73 -16.06
C ALA A 179 -3.62 4.35 -16.08
N PHE A 180 -2.94 3.31 -15.60
CA PHE A 180 -3.53 1.97 -15.51
C PHE A 180 -4.80 1.96 -14.65
N SER A 181 -4.75 2.58 -13.47
CA SER A 181 -5.90 2.64 -12.56
C SER A 181 -7.08 3.37 -13.17
N TYR A 182 -6.83 4.49 -13.85
CA TYR A 182 -7.86 5.25 -14.57
C TYR A 182 -8.46 4.45 -15.73
N LEU A 183 -7.63 3.84 -16.58
CA LEU A 183 -8.09 3.07 -17.75
C LEU A 183 -8.81 1.79 -17.34
N ARG A 184 -8.35 1.09 -16.29
CA ARG A 184 -9.04 -0.05 -15.69
C ARG A 184 -10.47 0.32 -15.30
N ASP A 185 -10.63 1.45 -14.62
CA ASP A 185 -11.95 1.91 -14.17
C ASP A 185 -12.81 2.39 -15.33
N LEU A 186 -12.21 3.07 -16.31
CA LEU A 186 -12.89 3.53 -17.52
C LEU A 186 -13.43 2.37 -18.36
N TYR A 187 -12.62 1.33 -18.55
CA TYR A 187 -12.97 0.17 -19.38
C TYR A 187 -13.56 -1.01 -18.59
N HIS A 188 -13.68 -0.88 -17.26
CA HIS A 188 -14.24 -1.90 -16.38
C HIS A 188 -13.54 -3.27 -16.45
N THR A 189 -12.27 -3.31 -16.79
CA THR A 189 -11.45 -4.52 -16.85
C THR A 189 -9.98 -4.23 -16.53
N PRO A 190 -9.33 -5.05 -15.69
CA PRO A 190 -7.89 -4.95 -15.46
C PRO A 190 -7.06 -5.53 -16.60
N ASN A 191 -7.69 -6.24 -17.54
CA ASN A 191 -7.01 -6.81 -18.70
C ASN A 191 -6.77 -5.74 -19.76
N PHE A 192 -5.64 -5.04 -19.68
CA PHE A 192 -5.29 -3.96 -20.61
C PHE A 192 -5.26 -4.40 -22.08
N ARG A 193 -5.05 -5.68 -22.38
CA ARG A 193 -5.06 -6.21 -23.76
C ARG A 193 -6.44 -6.18 -24.41
N GLU A 194 -7.49 -6.06 -23.60
CA GLU A 194 -8.88 -5.94 -24.07
C GLU A 194 -9.33 -4.49 -24.22
N TRP A 195 -8.48 -3.53 -23.82
CA TRP A 195 -8.84 -2.11 -23.92
C TRP A 195 -8.87 -1.67 -25.38
N PRO A 196 -9.85 -0.84 -25.79
CA PRO A 196 -9.93 -0.32 -27.16
C PRO A 196 -8.74 0.56 -27.54
N GLN A 197 -8.11 1.21 -26.55
CA GLN A 197 -6.91 2.02 -26.67
C GLN A 197 -5.97 1.65 -25.50
N TYR A 198 -4.68 1.87 -25.68
CA TYR A 198 -3.65 1.55 -24.67
C TYR A 198 -3.52 0.04 -24.33
N SER A 199 -3.90 -0.83 -25.32
CA SER A 199 -3.75 -2.30 -25.17
C SER A 199 -2.29 -2.76 -25.19
N GLU A 200 -1.38 -1.90 -25.61
CA GLU A 200 0.07 -2.05 -25.51
C GLU A 200 0.67 -0.86 -24.76
N TYR A 201 1.70 -1.12 -23.96
CA TYR A 201 2.35 -0.04 -23.22
C TYR A 201 3.20 0.83 -24.13
N ASN A 202 2.90 2.12 -24.16
CA ASN A 202 3.70 3.15 -24.81
C ASN A 202 3.92 4.32 -23.84
N ALA A 203 5.18 4.55 -23.45
CA ALA A 203 5.50 5.57 -22.46
C ALA A 203 5.09 6.99 -22.88
N GLN A 204 5.19 7.33 -24.17
CA GLN A 204 4.79 8.65 -24.68
C GLN A 204 3.28 8.85 -24.62
N GLU A 205 2.49 7.86 -25.01
CA GLU A 205 1.03 7.91 -24.95
C GLU A 205 0.55 8.00 -23.49
N ILE A 206 1.20 7.29 -22.56
CA ILE A 206 0.87 7.38 -21.14
C ILE A 206 1.23 8.76 -20.58
N GLU A 207 2.37 9.33 -20.99
CA GLU A 207 2.71 10.69 -20.58
C GLU A 207 1.71 11.72 -21.12
N GLU A 208 1.26 11.57 -22.37
CA GLU A 208 0.22 12.42 -22.97
C GLU A 208 -1.13 12.29 -22.27
N LEU A 209 -1.54 11.08 -21.94
CA LEU A 209 -2.77 10.83 -21.15
C LEU A 209 -2.73 11.51 -19.77
N CYS A 210 -1.56 11.58 -19.14
CA CYS A 210 -1.37 12.16 -17.82
C CYS A 210 -1.14 13.68 -17.83
N ARG A 211 -1.10 14.33 -19.01
CA ARG A 211 -1.00 15.80 -19.09
C ARG A 211 -2.33 16.45 -18.69
N PRO A 212 -2.25 17.58 -17.94
CA PRO A 212 -3.43 18.34 -17.53
C PRO A 212 -4.13 19.02 -18.72
#